data_3204c7ed3bf05cd4023928876fb47a34
#
_entry.id   3204c7ed3bf05cd4023928876fb47a34
#
_cell.length_a   1.000
_cell.length_b   1.000
_cell.length_c   1.000
_cell.angle_alpha   90.00
_cell.angle_beta   90.00
_cell.angle_gamma   90.00
#
_symmetry.space_group_name_H-M   'P 1'
#
loop_
_entity.id
_entity.type
_entity.pdbx_description
1 polymer ?
#
loop_
_entity_poly.entity_id
_entity_poly.type
_entity_poly.pdbx_seq_one_letter_code
_entity_poly.pdbx_strand_id
1 'polypeptide(L)'
;MTTIAVIGPGAIGGTLAAWLAQDPALQVIVCARTPLDDLVIETPHGTITAKPVVLTRPDDAPVVDWVLVATKTYDVEATGPWLRQLVGQGTRVAIVQNGVEQVRLFQHLVPAEQLVPVIINLPAARSAPGRILQQRQGYIWAPDGDNGAALVALFGQTEIEAVVAPDFVSRAWIKLCGNCGAIVPTLTLRATGPVWTDDLEAIVRGVAEECAAVGRAEGAVIGQDVVEGTVEMARSMADETRVSSIHADRLAGNRMEIDARNGVIVRLGEQHGIATPMNKVLVTLLAASGSPWVK
;
A
#
# COMPACT_ATOMS: atom_id res chain seq x y z
N MET A 1 6.52 1.69 -27.71
CA MET A 1 6.26 2.66 -26.60
C MET A 1 5.24 2.02 -25.69
N THR A 2 5.59 1.75 -24.44
CA THR A 2 4.72 1.07 -23.48
C THR A 2 3.78 2.09 -22.85
N THR A 3 2.48 1.79 -22.84
CA THR A 3 1.44 2.67 -22.27
C THR A 3 1.09 2.23 -20.86
N ILE A 4 1.09 3.17 -19.92
CA ILE A 4 0.83 2.91 -18.49
C ILE A 4 -0.24 3.86 -17.98
N ALA A 5 -1.31 3.31 -17.40
CA ALA A 5 -2.32 4.10 -16.69
C ALA A 5 -2.13 3.96 -15.18
N VAL A 6 -2.13 5.09 -14.46
CA VAL A 6 -2.08 5.12 -12.99
C VAL A 6 -3.42 5.58 -12.45
N ILE A 7 -4.15 4.68 -11.78
CA ILE A 7 -5.42 5.00 -11.12
C ILE A 7 -5.15 5.44 -9.69
N GLY A 8 -5.52 6.68 -9.35
CA GLY A 8 -5.36 7.25 -8.02
C GLY A 8 -4.01 7.96 -7.83
N PRO A 9 -3.82 9.18 -8.37
CA PRO A 9 -2.60 9.97 -8.23
C PRO A 9 -2.51 10.63 -6.83
N GLY A 10 -2.59 9.80 -5.80
CA GLY A 10 -2.27 10.15 -4.42
C GLY A 10 -0.75 10.27 -4.21
N ALA A 11 -0.31 10.20 -2.95
CA ALA A 11 1.12 10.25 -2.65
C ALA A 11 1.89 9.14 -3.37
N ILE A 12 1.40 7.90 -3.33
CA ILE A 12 2.06 6.76 -3.97
C ILE A 12 1.91 6.83 -5.49
N GLY A 13 0.66 6.83 -6.00
CA GLY A 13 0.42 6.78 -7.46
C GLY A 13 0.98 7.98 -8.21
N GLY A 14 0.93 9.17 -7.62
CA GLY A 14 1.53 10.36 -8.20
C GLY A 14 3.06 10.27 -8.28
N THR A 15 3.72 9.77 -7.23
CA THR A 15 5.16 9.55 -7.25
C THR A 15 5.56 8.52 -8.32
N LEU A 16 4.85 7.37 -8.39
CA LEU A 16 5.12 6.37 -9.43
C LEU A 16 4.92 6.94 -10.84
N ALA A 17 3.81 7.66 -11.07
CA ALA A 17 3.54 8.28 -12.36
C ALA A 17 4.63 9.27 -12.78
N ALA A 18 5.11 10.09 -11.85
CA ALA A 18 6.16 11.08 -12.14
C ALA A 18 7.49 10.41 -12.44
N TRP A 19 7.90 9.37 -11.70
CA TRP A 19 9.11 8.61 -11.98
C TRP A 19 9.05 7.90 -13.33
N LEU A 20 7.97 7.19 -13.62
CA LEU A 20 7.79 6.48 -14.89
C LEU A 20 7.76 7.42 -16.09
N ALA A 21 7.24 8.64 -15.92
CA ALA A 21 7.20 9.64 -16.98
C ALA A 21 8.59 10.26 -17.30
N GLN A 22 9.65 9.95 -16.54
CA GLN A 22 11.01 10.35 -16.91
C GLN A 22 11.61 9.48 -18.02
N ASP A 23 11.07 8.26 -18.22
CA ASP A 23 11.51 7.38 -19.30
C ASP A 23 10.75 7.72 -20.60
N PRO A 24 11.41 8.21 -21.66
CA PRO A 24 10.76 8.55 -22.93
C PRO A 24 10.20 7.33 -23.69
N ALA A 25 10.56 6.12 -23.30
CA ALA A 25 9.98 4.89 -23.85
C ALA A 25 8.59 4.58 -23.29
N LEU A 26 8.18 5.27 -22.21
CA LEU A 26 6.91 5.06 -21.52
C LEU A 26 5.96 6.23 -21.80
N GLN A 27 4.70 5.92 -22.05
CA GLN A 27 3.61 6.90 -22.09
C GLN A 27 2.76 6.75 -20.83
N VAL A 28 2.78 7.74 -19.95
CA VAL A 28 2.04 7.71 -18.69
C VAL A 28 0.74 8.49 -18.78
N ILE A 29 -0.35 7.81 -18.43
CA ILE A 29 -1.70 8.37 -18.27
C ILE A 29 -2.06 8.34 -16.79
N VAL A 30 -2.63 9.41 -16.28
CA VAL A 30 -3.10 9.50 -14.89
C VAL A 30 -4.64 9.56 -14.87
N CYS A 31 -5.25 8.61 -14.20
CA CYS A 31 -6.71 8.54 -14.01
C CYS A 31 -7.04 9.17 -12.64
N ALA A 32 -7.66 10.33 -12.64
CA ALA A 32 -7.94 11.14 -11.46
C ALA A 32 -9.41 11.54 -11.38
N ARG A 33 -9.92 11.85 -10.18
CA ARG A 33 -11.28 12.39 -9.98
C ARG A 33 -11.37 13.87 -10.33
N THR A 34 -10.26 14.58 -10.24
CA THR A 34 -10.16 16.01 -10.52
C THR A 34 -8.96 16.26 -11.43
N PRO A 35 -9.04 17.24 -12.34
CA PRO A 35 -7.90 17.62 -13.16
C PRO A 35 -6.69 18.00 -12.31
N LEU A 36 -5.50 17.76 -12.86
CA LEU A 36 -4.24 18.28 -12.37
C LEU A 36 -3.36 18.67 -13.58
N ASP A 37 -2.59 19.74 -13.47
CA ASP A 37 -1.80 20.27 -14.58
C ASP A 37 -0.46 19.54 -14.73
N ASP A 38 0.15 19.20 -13.60
CA ASP A 38 1.44 18.54 -13.53
C ASP A 38 1.58 17.74 -12.21
N LEU A 39 2.64 16.95 -12.17
CA LEU A 39 3.14 16.27 -10.98
C LEU A 39 4.49 16.86 -10.62
N VAL A 40 4.64 17.37 -9.41
CA VAL A 40 5.91 17.86 -8.86
C VAL A 40 6.21 17.05 -7.60
N ILE A 41 7.29 16.30 -7.64
CA ILE A 41 7.74 15.42 -6.58
C ILE A 41 9.06 15.95 -6.04
N GLU A 42 9.07 16.39 -4.80
CA GLU A 42 10.30 16.64 -4.05
C GLU A 42 10.86 15.30 -3.59
N THR A 43 12.07 14.96 -4.00
CA THR A 43 12.77 13.73 -3.62
C THR A 43 14.00 14.05 -2.80
N PRO A 44 14.64 13.08 -2.12
CA PRO A 44 15.91 13.31 -1.42
C PRO A 44 17.05 13.80 -2.32
N HIS A 45 16.94 13.57 -3.64
CA HIS A 45 18.00 13.88 -4.62
C HIS A 45 17.66 15.06 -5.55
N GLY A 46 16.49 15.68 -5.35
CA GLY A 46 16.06 16.83 -6.16
C GLY A 46 14.57 16.80 -6.47
N THR A 47 14.14 17.61 -7.43
CA THR A 47 12.73 17.73 -7.82
C THR A 47 12.50 17.10 -9.17
N ILE A 48 11.48 16.24 -9.26
CA ILE A 48 10.98 15.67 -10.50
C ILE A 48 9.70 16.39 -10.89
N THR A 49 9.62 16.78 -12.16
CA THR A 49 8.39 17.33 -12.74
C THR A 49 7.96 16.50 -13.94
N ALA A 50 6.68 16.16 -13.99
CA ALA A 50 6.09 15.44 -15.10
C ALA A 50 4.73 16.06 -15.49
N LYS A 51 4.42 16.00 -16.79
CA LYS A 51 3.12 16.43 -17.34
C LYS A 51 2.45 15.25 -18.06
N PRO A 52 1.95 14.26 -17.32
CA PRO A 52 1.26 13.12 -17.92
C PRO A 52 -0.07 13.55 -18.54
N VAL A 53 -0.61 12.72 -19.42
CA VAL A 53 -2.01 12.86 -19.85
C VAL A 53 -2.93 12.58 -18.67
N VAL A 54 -3.81 13.51 -18.33
CA VAL A 54 -4.72 13.35 -17.19
C VAL A 54 -6.14 13.12 -17.70
N LEU A 55 -6.72 11.99 -17.33
CA LEU A 55 -8.10 11.63 -17.64
C LEU A 55 -8.95 11.73 -16.37
N THR A 56 -10.13 12.35 -16.49
CA THR A 56 -11.08 12.48 -15.39
C THR A 56 -12.37 11.68 -15.61
N ARG A 57 -12.52 11.11 -16.80
CA ARG A 57 -13.68 10.29 -17.18
C ARG A 57 -13.19 8.92 -17.68
N PRO A 58 -13.70 7.82 -17.13
CA PRO A 58 -13.34 6.48 -17.60
C PRO A 58 -13.57 6.28 -19.11
N ASP A 59 -14.64 6.82 -19.64
CA ASP A 59 -15.03 6.64 -21.06
C ASP A 59 -13.99 7.20 -22.04
N ASP A 60 -13.11 8.09 -21.60
CA ASP A 60 -12.06 8.67 -22.42
C ASP A 60 -10.76 7.82 -22.40
N ALA A 61 -10.73 6.74 -21.59
CA ALA A 61 -9.53 5.95 -21.38
C ALA A 61 -9.32 4.90 -22.48
N PRO A 62 -8.12 4.84 -23.10
CA PRO A 62 -7.78 3.79 -24.07
C PRO A 62 -7.38 2.50 -23.34
N VAL A 63 -7.37 1.38 -24.05
CA VAL A 63 -6.70 0.16 -23.59
C VAL A 63 -5.20 0.42 -23.52
N VAL A 64 -4.57 -0.04 -22.43
CA VAL A 64 -3.15 0.18 -22.15
C VAL A 64 -2.40 -1.12 -21.90
N ASP A 65 -1.06 -1.08 -21.91
CA ASP A 65 -0.22 -2.25 -21.61
C ASP A 65 -0.19 -2.55 -20.10
N TRP A 66 -0.19 -1.50 -19.27
CA TRP A 66 -0.15 -1.59 -17.82
C TRP A 66 -1.17 -0.66 -17.14
N VAL A 67 -1.79 -1.19 -16.09
CA VAL A 67 -2.55 -0.38 -15.13
C VAL A 67 -1.89 -0.52 -13.76
N LEU A 68 -1.52 0.59 -13.14
CA LEU A 68 -1.07 0.65 -11.75
C LEU A 68 -2.23 1.18 -10.89
N VAL A 69 -2.79 0.35 -10.04
CA VAL A 69 -3.87 0.74 -9.12
C VAL A 69 -3.27 1.16 -7.80
N ALA A 70 -3.27 2.47 -7.54
CA ALA A 70 -2.69 3.09 -6.33
C ALA A 70 -3.75 3.85 -5.48
N THR A 71 -5.00 3.43 -5.59
CA THR A 71 -6.09 3.91 -4.71
C THR A 71 -5.98 3.28 -3.33
N LYS A 72 -6.72 3.80 -2.37
CA LYS A 72 -6.89 3.14 -1.07
C LYS A 72 -7.70 1.85 -1.23
N THR A 73 -7.49 0.88 -0.34
CA THR A 73 -8.13 -0.45 -0.42
C THR A 73 -9.66 -0.40 -0.32
N TYR A 74 -10.22 0.60 0.33
CA TYR A 74 -11.67 0.81 0.39
C TYR A 74 -12.28 1.42 -0.87
N ASP A 75 -11.46 1.80 -1.86
CA ASP A 75 -11.90 2.38 -3.14
C ASP A 75 -11.80 1.36 -4.31
N VAL A 76 -11.68 0.06 -4.04
CA VAL A 76 -11.55 -1.00 -5.07
C VAL A 76 -12.68 -0.91 -6.07
N GLU A 77 -13.94 -0.90 -5.63
CA GLU A 77 -15.11 -0.83 -6.51
C GLU A 77 -15.13 0.42 -7.38
N ALA A 78 -14.64 1.54 -6.86
CA ALA A 78 -14.54 2.80 -7.61
C ALA A 78 -13.53 2.74 -8.77
N THR A 79 -12.64 1.75 -8.78
CA THR A 79 -11.71 1.51 -9.91
C THR A 79 -12.36 0.78 -11.07
N GLY A 80 -13.46 0.07 -10.83
CA GLY A 80 -14.14 -0.79 -11.82
C GLY A 80 -14.46 -0.10 -13.14
N PRO A 81 -15.04 1.13 -13.16
CA PRO A 81 -15.27 1.86 -14.41
C PRO A 81 -13.99 2.11 -15.22
N TRP A 82 -12.87 2.44 -14.56
CA TRP A 82 -11.57 2.63 -15.20
C TRP A 82 -11.01 1.31 -15.74
N LEU A 83 -11.05 0.25 -14.93
CA LEU A 83 -10.53 -1.06 -15.34
C LEU A 83 -11.25 -1.62 -16.54
N ARG A 84 -12.58 -1.43 -16.64
CA ARG A 84 -13.36 -1.86 -17.82
C ARG A 84 -12.91 -1.23 -19.14
N GLN A 85 -12.37 -0.01 -19.11
CA GLN A 85 -11.88 0.67 -20.31
C GLN A 85 -10.40 0.39 -20.57
N LEU A 86 -9.58 0.43 -19.52
CA LEU A 86 -8.13 0.33 -19.62
C LEU A 86 -7.63 -1.10 -19.90
N VAL A 87 -8.39 -2.13 -19.47
CA VAL A 87 -7.93 -3.51 -19.49
C VAL A 87 -8.39 -4.21 -20.77
N GLY A 88 -7.43 -4.59 -21.61
CA GLY A 88 -7.60 -5.49 -22.75
C GLY A 88 -6.96 -6.87 -22.49
N GLN A 89 -6.96 -7.73 -23.51
CA GLN A 89 -6.45 -9.11 -23.39
C GLN A 89 -4.98 -9.18 -22.96
N GLY A 90 -4.14 -8.22 -23.35
CA GLY A 90 -2.71 -8.19 -23.03
C GLY A 90 -2.34 -7.28 -21.88
N THR A 91 -3.30 -6.60 -21.26
CA THR A 91 -3.05 -5.65 -20.19
C THR A 91 -2.67 -6.37 -18.89
N ARG A 92 -1.66 -5.87 -18.20
CA ARG A 92 -1.28 -6.30 -16.84
C ARG A 92 -1.71 -5.24 -15.82
N VAL A 93 -2.22 -5.68 -14.67
CA VAL A 93 -2.75 -4.79 -13.64
C VAL A 93 -1.94 -4.95 -12.35
N ALA A 94 -1.05 -4.02 -12.09
CA ALA A 94 -0.27 -3.96 -10.86
C ALA A 94 -1.10 -3.32 -9.72
N ILE A 95 -1.33 -4.06 -8.65
CA ILE A 95 -2.11 -3.60 -7.50
C ILE A 95 -1.15 -3.06 -6.45
N VAL A 96 -1.00 -1.74 -6.42
CA VAL A 96 -0.05 -1.01 -5.59
C VAL A 96 -0.72 -0.53 -4.30
N GLN A 97 -1.46 -1.42 -3.66
CA GLN A 97 -2.17 -1.17 -2.41
C GLN A 97 -1.50 -1.91 -1.25
N ASN A 98 -1.67 -1.39 -0.03
CA ASN A 98 -1.28 -2.13 1.18
C ASN A 98 -2.16 -3.37 1.37
N GLY A 99 -1.69 -4.31 2.20
CA GLY A 99 -2.41 -5.54 2.53
C GLY A 99 -1.84 -6.76 1.84
N VAL A 100 -2.52 -7.88 2.01
CA VAL A 100 -2.12 -9.23 1.53
C VAL A 100 -3.17 -9.89 0.66
N GLU A 101 -4.27 -9.20 0.37
CA GLU A 101 -5.42 -9.76 -0.37
C GLU A 101 -5.63 -9.12 -1.74
N GLN A 102 -4.61 -8.50 -2.33
CA GLN A 102 -4.75 -7.72 -3.56
C GLN A 102 -5.45 -8.50 -4.68
N VAL A 103 -5.02 -9.74 -4.96
CA VAL A 103 -5.64 -10.57 -6.00
C VAL A 103 -7.09 -10.88 -5.66
N ARG A 104 -7.37 -11.28 -4.41
CA ARG A 104 -8.73 -11.60 -3.95
C ARG A 104 -9.69 -10.42 -4.12
N LEU A 105 -9.20 -9.21 -3.84
CA LEU A 105 -10.02 -8.00 -3.92
C LEU A 105 -10.33 -7.56 -5.36
N PHE A 106 -9.49 -7.94 -6.35
CA PHE A 106 -9.63 -7.48 -7.73
C PHE A 106 -10.07 -8.56 -8.71
N GLN A 107 -10.05 -9.85 -8.37
CA GLN A 107 -10.37 -10.97 -9.27
C GLN A 107 -11.78 -10.95 -9.84
N HIS A 108 -12.71 -10.19 -9.24
CA HIS A 108 -14.07 -10.01 -9.78
C HIS A 108 -14.14 -8.86 -10.81
N LEU A 109 -13.10 -8.02 -10.90
CA LEU A 109 -13.01 -6.90 -11.85
C LEU A 109 -12.07 -7.21 -13.03
N VAL A 110 -11.04 -8.03 -12.80
CA VAL A 110 -9.98 -8.34 -13.78
C VAL A 110 -9.60 -9.82 -13.64
N PRO A 111 -9.36 -10.54 -14.76
CA PRO A 111 -8.87 -11.93 -14.71
C PRO A 111 -7.62 -12.08 -13.83
N ALA A 112 -7.56 -13.13 -13.02
CA ALA A 112 -6.50 -13.31 -12.02
C ALA A 112 -5.09 -13.38 -12.65
N GLU A 113 -4.96 -13.93 -13.84
CA GLU A 113 -3.71 -14.03 -14.60
C GLU A 113 -3.14 -12.69 -15.07
N GLN A 114 -3.97 -11.65 -15.12
CA GLN A 114 -3.56 -10.27 -15.42
C GLN A 114 -3.18 -9.47 -14.17
N LEU A 115 -3.51 -9.96 -12.97
CA LEU A 115 -3.27 -9.28 -11.71
C LEU A 115 -1.84 -9.52 -11.22
N VAL A 116 -1.15 -8.45 -10.85
CA VAL A 116 0.19 -8.47 -10.28
C VAL A 116 0.16 -7.79 -8.91
N PRO A 117 0.09 -8.55 -7.81
CA PRO A 117 0.14 -7.95 -6.48
C PRO A 117 1.53 -7.34 -6.24
N VAL A 118 1.57 -6.22 -5.53
CA VAL A 118 2.80 -5.46 -5.29
C VAL A 118 3.00 -5.20 -3.81
N ILE A 119 4.19 -5.50 -3.32
CA ILE A 119 4.65 -4.97 -2.03
C ILE A 119 5.36 -3.66 -2.30
N ILE A 120 4.83 -2.56 -1.77
CA ILE A 120 5.43 -1.24 -1.93
C ILE A 120 5.77 -0.62 -0.58
N ASN A 121 6.95 -0.03 -0.47
CA ASN A 121 7.32 0.87 0.62
C ASN A 121 7.89 2.14 -0.02
N LEU A 122 7.07 3.16 -0.13
CA LEU A 122 7.41 4.43 -0.73
C LEU A 122 6.91 5.54 0.21
N PRO A 123 7.74 5.96 1.16
CA PRO A 123 7.37 7.02 2.10
C PRO A 123 7.19 8.34 1.36
N ALA A 124 5.95 8.70 1.13
CA ALA A 124 5.56 9.91 0.44
C ALA A 124 4.32 10.53 1.06
N ALA A 125 4.26 11.85 1.06
CA ALA A 125 3.14 12.63 1.55
C ALA A 125 2.68 13.62 0.46
N ARG A 126 1.36 13.73 0.28
CA ARG A 126 0.77 14.67 -0.66
C ARG A 126 0.32 15.92 0.09
N SER A 127 0.85 17.09 -0.26
CA SER A 127 0.46 18.39 0.31
C SER A 127 -0.68 19.05 -0.45
N ALA A 128 -0.75 18.83 -1.78
CA ALA A 128 -1.81 19.33 -2.65
C ALA A 128 -1.98 18.40 -3.86
N PRO A 129 -3.02 18.55 -4.70
CA PRO A 129 -3.10 17.83 -5.98
C PRO A 129 -1.83 18.04 -6.80
N GLY A 130 -1.18 16.94 -7.21
CA GLY A 130 0.07 16.96 -7.97
C GLY A 130 1.32 17.41 -7.22
N ARG A 131 1.25 17.72 -5.92
CA ARG A 131 2.39 18.16 -5.10
C ARG A 131 2.70 17.13 -4.02
N ILE A 132 3.84 16.48 -4.12
CA ILE A 132 4.20 15.32 -3.31
C ILE A 132 5.63 15.46 -2.79
N LEU A 133 5.84 15.12 -1.52
CA LEU A 133 7.15 14.96 -0.91
C LEU A 133 7.43 13.47 -0.76
N GLN A 134 8.41 12.96 -1.49
CA GLN A 134 9.01 11.65 -1.29
C GLN A 134 10.11 11.79 -0.24
N GLN A 135 9.87 11.27 0.95
CA GLN A 135 10.75 11.50 2.10
C GLN A 135 12.08 10.74 2.05
N ARG A 136 12.10 9.59 1.36
CA ARG A 136 13.28 8.74 1.16
C ARG A 136 13.09 7.82 -0.03
N GLN A 137 14.16 7.15 -0.44
CA GLN A 137 14.11 6.10 -1.46
C GLN A 137 13.08 5.05 -1.09
N GLY A 138 12.32 4.59 -2.09
CA GLY A 138 11.31 3.56 -1.94
C GLY A 138 11.70 2.27 -2.64
N TYR A 139 10.94 1.20 -2.35
CA TYR A 139 11.08 -0.06 -3.06
C TYR A 139 9.73 -0.64 -3.49
N ILE A 140 9.78 -1.44 -4.55
CA ILE A 140 8.69 -2.26 -5.08
C ILE A 140 9.19 -3.69 -5.18
N TRP A 141 8.43 -4.63 -4.62
CA TRP A 141 8.67 -6.06 -4.82
C TRP A 141 7.47 -6.67 -5.54
N ALA A 142 7.76 -7.42 -6.59
CA ALA A 142 6.80 -8.14 -7.40
C ALA A 142 6.94 -9.66 -7.18
N PRO A 143 5.89 -10.47 -7.39
CA PRO A 143 6.00 -11.92 -7.31
C PRO A 143 6.89 -12.45 -8.44
N ASP A 144 7.38 -13.68 -8.27
CA ASP A 144 8.10 -14.40 -9.31
C ASP A 144 7.21 -14.66 -10.54
N GLY A 145 7.85 -14.78 -11.70
CA GLY A 145 7.23 -15.01 -12.99
C GLY A 145 7.30 -13.83 -13.96
N ASP A 146 6.81 -14.06 -15.18
CA ASP A 146 6.93 -13.12 -16.31
C ASP A 146 6.30 -11.76 -16.03
N ASN A 147 5.14 -11.73 -15.36
CA ASN A 147 4.46 -10.49 -15.04
C ASN A 147 5.22 -9.67 -13.98
N GLY A 148 5.78 -10.34 -12.98
CA GLY A 148 6.61 -9.67 -11.96
C GLY A 148 7.91 -9.12 -12.54
N ALA A 149 8.61 -9.91 -13.37
CA ALA A 149 9.82 -9.47 -14.06
C ALA A 149 9.54 -8.29 -15.00
N ALA A 150 8.43 -8.34 -15.74
CA ALA A 150 8.03 -7.24 -16.62
C ALA A 150 7.63 -5.97 -15.83
N LEU A 151 7.00 -6.09 -14.63
CA LEU A 151 6.74 -4.94 -13.77
C LEU A 151 8.06 -4.30 -13.29
N VAL A 152 9.00 -5.11 -12.82
CA VAL A 152 10.31 -4.63 -12.36
C VAL A 152 11.04 -3.86 -13.47
N ALA A 153 10.98 -4.35 -14.70
CA ALA A 153 11.62 -3.69 -15.83
C ALA A 153 11.11 -2.26 -16.11
N LEU A 154 9.85 -1.94 -15.75
CA LEU A 154 9.32 -0.58 -15.90
C LEU A 154 10.07 0.46 -15.04
N PHE A 155 10.65 0.03 -13.93
CA PHE A 155 11.32 0.90 -12.97
C PHE A 155 12.84 1.02 -13.18
N GLY A 156 13.38 0.41 -14.26
CA GLY A 156 14.81 0.35 -14.52
C GLY A 156 15.49 1.72 -14.74
N GLN A 157 14.74 2.77 -15.07
CA GLN A 157 15.22 4.14 -15.22
C GLN A 157 14.82 5.06 -14.06
N THR A 158 14.39 4.48 -12.93
CA THR A 158 13.94 5.23 -11.75
C THR A 158 14.88 4.99 -10.56
N GLU A 159 14.79 5.84 -9.54
CA GLU A 159 15.49 5.60 -8.25
C GLU A 159 14.70 4.67 -7.32
N ILE A 160 13.54 4.16 -7.77
CA ILE A 160 12.75 3.20 -6.99
C ILE A 160 13.36 1.82 -7.17
N GLU A 161 13.82 1.22 -6.09
CA GLU A 161 14.32 -0.15 -6.11
C GLU A 161 13.19 -1.11 -6.46
N ALA A 162 13.25 -1.76 -7.61
CA ALA A 162 12.26 -2.74 -8.02
C ALA A 162 12.93 -4.13 -8.17
N VAL A 163 12.36 -5.14 -7.49
CA VAL A 163 12.92 -6.50 -7.50
C VAL A 163 11.83 -7.56 -7.57
N VAL A 164 12.15 -8.70 -8.18
CA VAL A 164 11.34 -9.92 -8.10
C VAL A 164 11.64 -10.61 -6.77
N ALA A 165 10.61 -10.95 -6.03
CA ALA A 165 10.69 -11.61 -4.74
C ALA A 165 10.12 -13.05 -4.85
N PRO A 166 10.97 -14.10 -4.92
CA PRO A 166 10.51 -15.49 -5.02
C PRO A 166 9.66 -15.93 -3.81
N ASP A 167 9.92 -15.33 -2.64
CA ASP A 167 9.21 -15.55 -1.39
C ASP A 167 8.13 -14.48 -1.11
N PHE A 168 7.46 -14.01 -2.18
CA PHE A 168 6.54 -12.86 -2.15
C PHE A 168 5.49 -12.95 -1.04
N VAL A 169 4.84 -14.10 -0.85
CA VAL A 169 3.81 -14.29 0.20
C VAL A 169 4.40 -14.04 1.58
N SER A 170 5.57 -14.62 1.88
CA SER A 170 6.25 -14.40 3.16
C SER A 170 6.58 -12.92 3.37
N ARG A 171 7.13 -12.24 2.36
CA ARG A 171 7.47 -10.81 2.44
C ARG A 171 6.25 -9.92 2.62
N ALA A 172 5.13 -10.24 1.98
CA ALA A 172 3.88 -9.51 2.15
C ALA A 172 3.38 -9.58 3.59
N TRP A 173 3.38 -10.77 4.18
CA TRP A 173 2.97 -10.98 5.56
C TRP A 173 3.97 -10.41 6.57
N ILE A 174 5.29 -10.52 6.33
CA ILE A 174 6.33 -9.88 7.15
C ILE A 174 6.12 -8.35 7.17
N LYS A 175 5.87 -7.76 6.02
CA LYS A 175 5.54 -6.32 5.94
C LYS A 175 4.25 -5.99 6.72
N LEU A 176 3.23 -6.85 6.63
CA LEU A 176 2.00 -6.66 7.39
C LEU A 176 2.24 -6.75 8.90
N CYS A 177 3.07 -7.69 9.37
CA CYS A 177 3.47 -7.76 10.79
C CYS A 177 4.10 -6.45 11.25
N GLY A 178 5.06 -5.89 10.50
CA GLY A 178 5.62 -4.57 10.81
C GLY A 178 4.59 -3.44 10.80
N ASN A 179 3.61 -3.53 9.92
CA ASN A 179 2.56 -2.51 9.81
C ASN A 179 1.48 -2.63 10.88
N CYS A 180 1.16 -3.84 11.37
CA CYS A 180 0.05 -4.05 12.31
C CYS A 180 0.32 -3.40 13.68
N GLY A 181 1.58 -3.32 14.12
CA GLY A 181 1.96 -2.63 15.35
C GLY A 181 1.65 -1.13 15.36
N ALA A 182 1.52 -0.52 14.17
CA ALA A 182 1.16 0.90 14.03
C ALA A 182 -0.28 1.22 14.46
N ILE A 183 -1.11 0.23 14.77
CA ILE A 183 -2.45 0.45 15.32
C ILE A 183 -2.40 1.13 16.69
N VAL A 184 -1.39 0.82 17.50
CA VAL A 184 -1.25 1.39 18.85
C VAL A 184 -1.02 2.90 18.80
N PRO A 185 0.03 3.44 18.12
CA PRO A 185 0.20 4.90 18.03
C PRO A 185 -0.94 5.55 17.24
N THR A 186 -1.58 4.85 16.32
CA THR A 186 -2.77 5.36 15.63
C THR A 186 -3.94 5.53 16.61
N LEU A 187 -4.16 4.59 17.53
CA LEU A 187 -5.22 4.64 18.51
C LEU A 187 -4.97 5.72 19.59
N THR A 188 -3.74 5.82 20.08
CA THR A 188 -3.36 6.72 21.17
C THR A 188 -3.03 8.14 20.69
N LEU A 189 -2.76 8.33 19.40
CA LEU A 189 -2.22 9.56 18.79
C LEU A 189 -0.89 9.99 19.42
N ARG A 190 -0.08 9.01 19.88
CA ARG A 190 1.21 9.23 20.51
C ARG A 190 2.25 8.26 19.96
N ALA A 191 3.50 8.72 19.88
CA ALA A 191 4.64 7.84 19.65
C ALA A 191 4.74 6.81 20.80
N THR A 192 5.04 5.56 20.47
CA THR A 192 5.06 4.47 21.44
C THR A 192 6.31 4.47 22.33
N GLY A 193 7.48 4.86 21.79
CA GLY A 193 8.74 4.84 22.54
C GLY A 193 8.71 5.63 23.83
N PRO A 194 8.27 6.92 23.86
CA PRO A 194 8.24 7.71 25.08
C PRO A 194 7.28 7.21 26.17
N VAL A 195 6.31 6.36 25.80
CA VAL A 195 5.31 5.80 26.75
C VAL A 195 5.46 4.29 26.89
N TRP A 196 6.63 3.74 26.54
CA TRP A 196 6.86 2.31 26.54
C TRP A 196 6.81 1.73 27.95
N THR A 197 6.07 0.65 28.11
CA THR A 197 5.93 -0.14 29.34
C THR A 197 5.87 -1.61 28.97
N ASP A 198 6.05 -2.51 29.93
CA ASP A 198 5.92 -3.95 29.73
C ASP A 198 4.50 -4.33 29.24
N ASP A 199 3.46 -3.66 29.73
CA ASP A 199 2.08 -3.88 29.27
C ASP A 199 1.91 -3.47 27.81
N LEU A 200 2.51 -2.34 27.39
CA LEU A 200 2.46 -1.88 26.00
C LEU A 200 3.23 -2.83 25.09
N GLU A 201 4.39 -3.33 25.55
CA GLU A 201 5.13 -4.37 24.85
C GLU A 201 4.29 -5.64 24.65
N ALA A 202 3.61 -6.11 25.70
CA ALA A 202 2.74 -7.29 25.62
C ALA A 202 1.61 -7.10 24.59
N ILE A 203 1.03 -5.90 24.48
CA ILE A 203 0.02 -5.58 23.47
C ILE A 203 0.62 -5.64 22.06
N VAL A 204 1.74 -4.95 21.81
CA VAL A 204 2.38 -4.93 20.48
C VAL A 204 2.82 -6.32 20.06
N ARG A 205 3.42 -7.07 20.99
CA ARG A 205 3.83 -8.46 20.79
C ARG A 205 2.64 -9.35 20.43
N GLY A 206 1.56 -9.29 21.18
CA GLY A 206 0.35 -10.07 20.91
C GLY A 206 -0.24 -9.76 19.52
N VAL A 207 -0.29 -8.48 19.13
CA VAL A 207 -0.72 -8.07 17.78
C VAL A 207 0.15 -8.69 16.70
N ALA A 208 1.47 -8.70 16.88
CA ALA A 208 2.43 -9.24 15.92
C ALA A 208 2.38 -10.78 15.87
N GLU A 209 2.25 -11.45 17.01
CA GLU A 209 2.13 -12.91 17.12
C GLU A 209 0.87 -13.42 16.43
N GLU A 210 -0.27 -12.77 16.63
CA GLU A 210 -1.52 -13.08 15.93
C GLU A 210 -1.38 -12.90 14.42
N CYS A 211 -0.75 -11.80 13.97
CA CYS A 211 -0.46 -11.57 12.55
C CYS A 211 0.43 -12.68 11.98
N ALA A 212 1.51 -13.05 12.69
CA ALA A 212 2.42 -14.10 12.26
C ALA A 212 1.74 -15.48 12.21
N ALA A 213 0.86 -15.79 13.18
CA ALA A 213 0.11 -17.04 13.21
C ALA A 213 -0.85 -17.15 12.00
N VAL A 214 -1.60 -16.10 11.71
CA VAL A 214 -2.48 -16.06 10.54
C VAL A 214 -1.68 -16.11 9.25
N GLY A 215 -0.57 -15.37 9.15
CA GLY A 215 0.30 -15.39 7.98
C GLY A 215 0.87 -16.78 7.68
N ARG A 216 1.25 -17.55 8.71
CA ARG A 216 1.68 -18.96 8.53
C ARG A 216 0.56 -19.84 8.02
N ALA A 217 -0.68 -19.63 8.46
CA ALA A 217 -1.83 -20.36 7.94
C ALA A 217 -2.15 -20.00 6.47
N GLU A 218 -1.80 -18.79 6.04
CA GLU A 218 -1.88 -18.34 4.64
C GLU A 218 -0.64 -18.75 3.81
N GLY A 219 0.26 -19.58 4.36
CA GLY A 219 1.42 -20.14 3.65
C GLY A 219 2.71 -19.32 3.73
N ALA A 220 2.74 -18.25 4.54
CA ALA A 220 3.95 -17.47 4.74
C ALA A 220 4.94 -18.16 5.70
N VAL A 221 6.23 -18.04 5.42
CA VAL A 221 7.30 -18.42 6.34
C VAL A 221 7.68 -17.22 7.20
N ILE A 222 7.28 -17.23 8.47
CA ILE A 222 7.49 -16.13 9.41
C ILE A 222 8.15 -16.67 10.66
N GLY A 223 9.38 -16.22 10.93
CA GLY A 223 10.13 -16.55 12.13
C GLY A 223 9.73 -15.69 13.34
N GLN A 224 10.24 -16.05 14.51
CA GLN A 224 10.04 -15.25 15.74
C GLN A 224 10.76 -13.90 15.69
N ASP A 225 11.85 -13.81 14.92
CA ASP A 225 12.60 -12.58 14.64
C ASP A 225 11.72 -11.46 14.04
N VAL A 226 10.70 -11.81 13.28
CA VAL A 226 9.75 -10.84 12.71
C VAL A 226 8.89 -10.21 13.82
N VAL A 227 8.45 -10.99 14.78
CA VAL A 227 7.71 -10.50 15.96
C VAL A 227 8.60 -9.58 16.79
N GLU A 228 9.83 -10.04 17.10
CA GLU A 228 10.81 -9.23 17.85
C GLU A 228 11.14 -7.92 17.11
N GLY A 229 11.35 -7.98 15.80
CA GLY A 229 11.58 -6.80 14.98
C GLY A 229 10.41 -5.81 15.00
N THR A 230 9.16 -6.31 15.06
CA THR A 230 7.96 -5.45 15.18
C THR A 230 7.90 -4.75 16.53
N VAL A 231 8.22 -5.49 17.61
CA VAL A 231 8.28 -4.93 18.98
C VAL A 231 9.38 -3.87 19.08
N GLU A 232 10.58 -4.17 18.57
CA GLU A 232 11.70 -3.22 18.62
C GLU A 232 11.43 -1.96 17.77
N MET A 233 10.81 -2.12 16.61
CA MET A 233 10.40 -0.96 15.78
C MET A 233 9.40 -0.07 16.53
N ALA A 234 8.44 -0.65 17.24
CA ALA A 234 7.48 0.12 18.04
C ALA A 234 8.15 0.78 19.24
N ARG A 235 9.09 0.09 19.91
CA ARG A 235 9.87 0.63 21.04
C ARG A 235 10.74 1.81 20.60
N SER A 236 11.39 1.71 19.44
CA SER A 236 12.30 2.73 18.91
C SER A 236 11.58 3.96 18.31
N MET A 237 10.27 3.96 18.24
CA MET A 237 9.49 5.11 17.75
C MET A 237 9.53 6.26 18.78
N ALA A 238 10.57 7.09 18.66
CA ALA A 238 10.93 8.10 19.67
C ALA A 238 10.12 9.38 19.58
N ASP A 239 9.61 9.73 18.42
CA ASP A 239 8.92 11.00 18.19
C ASP A 239 7.67 10.84 17.30
N GLU A 240 6.82 11.85 17.34
CA GLU A 240 5.55 11.90 16.59
C GLU A 240 5.74 12.36 15.13
N THR A 241 6.99 12.62 14.70
CA THR A 241 7.28 13.07 13.32
C THR A 241 7.32 11.91 12.34
N ARG A 242 7.55 10.69 12.83
CA ARG A 242 7.56 9.46 12.05
C ARG A 242 6.24 8.71 12.18
N VAL A 243 5.20 9.25 11.56
CA VAL A 243 3.88 8.62 11.57
C VAL A 243 3.72 7.60 10.45
N SER A 244 3.09 6.47 10.73
CA SER A 244 2.64 5.54 9.69
C SER A 244 1.52 6.17 8.85
N SER A 245 1.30 5.65 7.63
CA SER A 245 0.26 6.19 6.74
C SER A 245 -1.15 6.16 7.37
N ILE A 246 -1.47 5.12 8.15
CA ILE A 246 -2.77 5.03 8.85
C ILE A 246 -2.89 6.05 9.98
N HIS A 247 -1.79 6.33 10.69
CA HIS A 247 -1.75 7.36 11.71
C HIS A 247 -1.88 8.76 11.08
N ALA A 248 -1.19 9.02 9.97
CA ALA A 248 -1.32 10.25 9.22
C ALA A 248 -2.75 10.47 8.70
N ASP A 249 -3.39 9.42 8.18
CA ASP A 249 -4.79 9.48 7.76
C ASP A 249 -5.71 9.86 8.93
N ARG A 250 -5.48 9.29 10.13
CA ARG A 250 -6.26 9.63 11.32
C ARG A 250 -6.07 11.08 11.74
N LEU A 251 -4.84 11.56 11.81
CA LEU A 251 -4.53 12.96 12.15
C LEU A 251 -5.16 13.95 11.16
N ALA A 252 -5.23 13.56 9.88
CA ALA A 252 -5.86 14.37 8.84
C ALA A 252 -7.39 14.22 8.76
N GLY A 253 -8.01 13.39 9.61
CA GLY A 253 -9.45 13.09 9.56
C GLY A 253 -9.87 12.29 8.33
N ASN A 254 -8.93 11.63 7.66
CA ASN A 254 -9.20 10.80 6.50
C ASN A 254 -9.68 9.40 6.91
N ARG A 255 -10.40 8.73 5.99
CA ARG A 255 -10.73 7.32 6.14
C ARG A 255 -9.46 6.48 6.23
N MET A 256 -9.38 5.59 7.22
CA MET A 256 -8.25 4.71 7.47
C MET A 256 -8.42 3.35 6.79
N GLU A 257 -7.31 2.73 6.37
CA GLU A 257 -7.27 1.37 5.79
C GLU A 257 -7.18 0.29 6.90
N ILE A 258 -8.08 0.35 7.89
CA ILE A 258 -8.05 -0.54 9.07
C ILE A 258 -8.22 -2.00 8.64
N ASP A 259 -9.15 -2.27 7.71
CA ASP A 259 -9.46 -3.63 7.27
C ASP A 259 -8.27 -4.29 6.56
N ALA A 260 -7.57 -3.58 5.69
CA ALA A 260 -6.40 -4.10 4.98
C ALA A 260 -5.15 -4.30 5.86
N ARG A 261 -5.19 -3.86 7.11
CA ARG A 261 -4.10 -4.00 8.08
C ARG A 261 -4.46 -5.00 9.18
N ASN A 262 -5.05 -4.50 10.26
CA ASN A 262 -5.38 -5.35 11.42
C ASN A 262 -6.72 -6.08 11.22
N GLY A 263 -7.65 -5.52 10.44
CA GLY A 263 -8.94 -6.16 10.15
C GLY A 263 -8.78 -7.47 9.37
N VAL A 264 -7.87 -7.53 8.40
CA VAL A 264 -7.58 -8.76 7.65
C VAL A 264 -7.06 -9.88 8.56
N ILE A 265 -6.27 -9.55 9.59
CA ILE A 265 -5.78 -10.52 10.58
C ILE A 265 -6.95 -11.15 11.33
N VAL A 266 -7.91 -10.32 11.76
CA VAL A 266 -9.12 -10.80 12.46
C VAL A 266 -9.95 -11.69 11.56
N ARG A 267 -10.22 -11.25 10.34
CA ARG A 267 -11.09 -11.96 9.39
C ARG A 267 -10.51 -13.28 8.92
N LEU A 268 -9.22 -13.30 8.54
CA LEU A 268 -8.55 -14.54 8.14
C LEU A 268 -8.29 -15.44 9.36
N GLY A 269 -8.02 -14.87 10.54
CA GLY A 269 -7.95 -15.63 11.78
C GLY A 269 -9.25 -16.41 12.06
N GLU A 270 -10.41 -15.78 11.91
CA GLU A 270 -11.71 -16.45 12.04
C GLU A 270 -11.89 -17.58 11.00
N GLN A 271 -11.45 -17.37 9.75
CA GLN A 271 -11.52 -18.40 8.71
C GLN A 271 -10.64 -19.62 9.00
N HIS A 272 -9.47 -19.40 9.61
CA HIS A 272 -8.52 -20.47 9.98
C HIS A 272 -8.73 -21.03 11.38
N GLY A 273 -9.70 -20.53 12.16
CA GLY A 273 -9.90 -20.93 13.55
C GLY A 273 -8.77 -20.46 14.49
N ILE A 274 -8.05 -19.41 14.13
CA ILE A 274 -6.98 -18.82 14.92
C ILE A 274 -7.53 -17.63 15.71
N ALA A 275 -7.38 -17.67 17.04
CA ALA A 275 -7.82 -16.57 17.89
C ALA A 275 -6.94 -15.34 17.69
N THR A 276 -7.58 -14.17 17.50
CA THR A 276 -6.90 -12.87 17.30
C THR A 276 -7.47 -11.78 18.21
N PRO A 277 -7.51 -12.01 19.53
CA PRO A 277 -8.20 -11.14 20.48
C PRO A 277 -7.56 -9.74 20.54
N MET A 278 -6.22 -9.60 20.46
CA MET A 278 -5.55 -8.30 20.52
C MET A 278 -5.88 -7.45 19.30
N ASN A 279 -5.78 -8.00 18.10
CA ASN A 279 -6.16 -7.28 16.88
C ASN A 279 -7.65 -6.92 16.91
N LYS A 280 -8.53 -7.83 17.34
CA LYS A 280 -9.98 -7.61 17.41
C LYS A 280 -10.33 -6.46 18.34
N VAL A 281 -9.76 -6.42 19.54
CA VAL A 281 -9.99 -5.34 20.51
C VAL A 281 -9.50 -4.00 19.95
N LEU A 282 -8.28 -3.93 19.42
CA LEU A 282 -7.70 -2.68 18.93
C LEU A 282 -8.41 -2.17 17.67
N VAL A 283 -8.81 -3.05 16.76
CA VAL A 283 -9.64 -2.69 15.59
C VAL A 283 -10.97 -2.10 16.05
N THR A 284 -11.63 -2.75 17.01
CA THR A 284 -12.93 -2.28 17.55
C THR A 284 -12.79 -0.92 18.22
N LEU A 285 -11.75 -0.72 19.05
CA LEU A 285 -11.50 0.58 19.72
C LEU A 285 -11.16 1.68 18.71
N LEU A 286 -10.34 1.37 17.71
CA LEU A 286 -10.00 2.34 16.67
C LEU A 286 -11.23 2.71 15.84
N ALA A 287 -12.09 1.74 15.54
CA ALA A 287 -13.37 1.96 14.90
C ALA A 287 -14.27 2.87 15.73
N ALA A 288 -14.38 2.61 17.05
CA ALA A 288 -15.21 3.38 17.97
C ALA A 288 -14.65 4.77 18.30
N SER A 289 -13.35 5.02 18.07
CA SER A 289 -12.70 6.30 18.44
C SER A 289 -13.08 7.49 17.55
N GLY A 290 -14.11 7.35 16.71
CA GLY A 290 -14.73 8.44 15.99
C GLY A 290 -14.07 8.82 14.68
N SER A 291 -13.42 7.88 14.00
CA SER A 291 -13.22 8.06 12.57
C SER A 291 -14.61 8.10 11.90
N PRO A 292 -15.02 9.17 11.24
CA PRO A 292 -16.37 9.31 10.68
C PRO A 292 -16.69 8.27 9.58
N TRP A 293 -15.82 7.31 9.34
CA TRP A 293 -15.80 6.43 8.16
C TRP A 293 -15.63 4.93 8.46
N VAL A 294 -15.96 4.50 9.67
CA VAL A 294 -16.12 3.07 9.93
C VAL A 294 -17.57 2.69 9.64
N LYS A 295 -17.81 2.23 8.45
CA LYS A 295 -18.98 1.44 8.09
C LYS A 295 -18.49 0.10 7.58
#